data_82a246cc1fb65817d4b44aa220e5146e
#
_entry.id   82a246cc1fb65817d4b44aa220e5146e
#
_cell.length_a   1.000
_cell.length_b   1.000
_cell.length_c   1.000
_cell.angle_alpha   90.00
_cell.angle_beta   90.00
_cell.angle_gamma   90.00
#
_symmetry.space_group_name_H-M   'P 1'
#
loop_
_entity.id
_entity.type
_entity.pdbx_description
1 polymer ?
#
loop_
_entity_poly.entity_id
_entity_poly.type
_entity_poly.pdbx_seq_one_letter_code
_entity_poly.pdbx_strand_id
1 'polypeptide(L)'
;MSKKYLFAMILALSATLAAPAAIADISGTATITQGRGGATDDTDEEATRRLLEQFRAAQLSLSQAMTIAERLNRGSRTVRIGFDISNSPGYRVRTVKNSEIWENFIDASTGSVKGVEVVSPLQDLEGEDQVNIVALKSVRQELSDAVRVAEKATSGTALGGGLMQQDGHFSFVVVIVSGDSLKEVMLEPPRIGRQGLAAHRSR
;
A
#
# COMPACT_ATOMS: atom_id res chain seq x y z
N MET A 1 -20.88 -3.44 14.53
CA MET A 1 -19.74 -4.35 14.26
C MET A 1 -18.84 -3.66 13.27
N SER A 2 -17.60 -3.46 13.63
CA SER A 2 -16.73 -2.44 13.03
C SER A 2 -16.16 -2.90 11.67
N LYS A 3 -16.35 -2.09 10.61
CA LYS A 3 -15.91 -2.30 9.22
C LYS A 3 -14.35 -2.30 9.05
N LYS A 4 -13.61 -2.34 10.16
CA LYS A 4 -12.14 -2.29 10.21
C LYS A 4 -11.45 -3.63 9.83
N TYR A 5 -12.20 -4.74 9.76
CA TYR A 5 -11.61 -6.08 9.69
C TYR A 5 -11.30 -6.60 8.30
N LEU A 6 -11.90 -6.07 7.25
CA LEU A 6 -11.66 -6.61 5.89
C LEU A 6 -10.23 -6.34 5.39
N PHE A 7 -9.66 -5.21 5.76
CA PHE A 7 -8.28 -4.87 5.39
C PHE A 7 -7.24 -5.49 6.35
N ALA A 8 -7.61 -5.70 7.61
CA ALA A 8 -6.77 -6.40 8.60
C ALA A 8 -6.65 -7.89 8.30
N MET A 9 -7.66 -8.50 7.66
CA MET A 9 -7.65 -9.93 7.33
C MET A 9 -6.70 -10.26 6.17
N ILE A 10 -6.46 -9.33 5.24
CA ILE A 10 -5.48 -9.51 4.16
C ILE A 10 -4.03 -9.37 4.68
N LEU A 11 -3.82 -8.62 5.77
CA LEU A 11 -2.49 -8.43 6.37
C LEU A 11 -2.09 -9.51 7.40
N ALA A 12 -3.01 -10.37 7.84
CA ALA A 12 -2.77 -11.35 8.90
C ALA A 12 -2.27 -12.72 8.42
N LEU A 13 -1.90 -12.86 7.14
CA LEU A 13 -1.33 -14.11 6.64
C LEU A 13 0.19 -14.14 6.85
N SER A 14 0.57 -14.62 8.02
CA SER A 14 1.92 -14.72 8.55
C SER A 14 2.77 -15.77 7.86
N ALA A 15 4.01 -15.40 7.61
CA ALA A 15 5.26 -16.17 7.69
C ALA A 15 5.25 -17.63 7.27
N THR A 16 5.71 -17.88 6.05
CA THR A 16 6.50 -19.10 5.78
C THR A 16 7.70 -18.72 4.91
N LEU A 17 8.90 -19.11 5.37
CA LEU A 17 10.17 -18.90 4.71
C LEU A 17 10.12 -19.38 3.25
N ALA A 18 10.36 -18.49 2.31
CA ALA A 18 10.71 -18.85 0.94
C ALA A 18 11.93 -18.05 0.52
N ALA A 19 12.86 -18.71 -0.12
CA ALA A 19 14.16 -18.22 -0.53
C ALA A 19 14.09 -17.00 -1.45
N PRO A 20 15.06 -16.06 -1.37
CA PRO A 20 15.07 -14.85 -2.18
C PRO A 20 15.48 -15.16 -3.61
N ALA A 21 14.65 -14.76 -4.56
CA ALA A 21 15.09 -14.60 -5.95
C ALA A 21 15.68 -13.20 -6.09
N ALA A 22 16.99 -13.12 -6.22
CA ALA A 22 17.71 -11.87 -6.46
C ALA A 22 17.43 -11.37 -7.87
N ILE A 23 16.78 -10.23 -8.00
CA ILE A 23 16.75 -9.45 -9.22
C ILE A 23 17.59 -8.20 -8.94
N ALA A 24 18.77 -8.18 -9.54
CA ALA A 24 19.70 -7.06 -9.45
C ALA A 24 19.14 -5.84 -10.20
N ASP A 25 19.33 -4.69 -9.58
CA ASP A 25 19.36 -3.33 -10.13
C ASP A 25 18.21 -2.36 -9.82
N ILE A 26 17.66 -2.45 -8.62
CA ILE A 26 17.03 -1.31 -7.92
C ILE A 26 17.43 -1.44 -6.46
N SER A 27 18.01 -0.40 -5.85
CA SER A 27 18.53 -0.41 -4.47
C SER A 27 17.42 -0.61 -3.41
N GLY A 28 16.88 -1.81 -3.35
CA GLY A 28 15.86 -2.24 -2.39
C GLY A 28 15.61 -3.73 -2.51
N THR A 29 15.42 -4.40 -1.38
CA THR A 29 15.08 -5.82 -1.35
C THR A 29 13.58 -5.99 -1.52
N ALA A 30 13.14 -6.76 -2.53
CA ALA A 30 11.74 -7.13 -2.72
C ALA A 30 11.52 -8.57 -2.23
N THR A 31 10.59 -8.75 -1.31
CA THR A 31 10.14 -10.07 -0.87
C THR A 31 8.73 -10.31 -1.40
N ILE A 32 8.53 -11.42 -2.12
CA ILE A 32 7.24 -11.81 -2.68
C ILE A 32 6.73 -13.01 -1.87
N THR A 33 5.59 -12.84 -1.22
CA THR A 33 4.91 -13.91 -0.49
C THR A 33 3.61 -14.28 -1.21
N GLN A 34 3.46 -15.55 -1.54
CA GLN A 34 2.23 -16.09 -2.10
C GLN A 34 1.35 -16.60 -0.96
N GLY A 35 0.21 -15.96 -0.73
CA GLY A 35 -0.78 -16.42 0.24
C GLY A 35 -1.34 -17.79 -0.19
N ARG A 36 -1.03 -18.83 0.59
CA ARG A 36 -1.65 -20.14 0.44
C ARG A 36 -2.82 -20.20 1.43
N GLY A 37 -4.04 -20.39 0.92
CA GLY A 37 -5.25 -20.48 1.73
C GLY A 37 -5.11 -21.54 2.83
N GLY A 38 -5.10 -21.09 4.08
CA GLY A 38 -5.56 -21.91 5.20
C GLY A 38 -7.08 -22.03 5.06
N ALA A 39 -7.69 -23.03 5.68
CA ALA A 39 -9.13 -23.30 5.61
C ALA A 39 -9.93 -21.99 5.81
N THR A 40 -10.30 -21.37 4.69
CA THR A 40 -11.16 -20.19 4.62
C THR A 40 -12.60 -20.69 4.62
N ASP A 41 -13.42 -20.05 5.42
CA ASP A 41 -14.86 -20.28 5.43
C ASP A 41 -15.42 -19.96 4.03
N ASP A 42 -16.35 -20.74 3.48
CA ASP A 42 -16.93 -20.54 2.15
C ASP A 42 -17.38 -19.08 1.91
N THR A 43 -17.71 -18.37 2.98
CA THR A 43 -18.06 -16.94 2.99
C THR A 43 -16.91 -16.02 2.58
N ASP A 44 -15.69 -16.35 2.98
CA ASP A 44 -14.50 -15.53 2.69
C ASP A 44 -14.06 -15.72 1.23
N GLU A 45 -14.20 -16.92 0.69
CA GLU A 45 -13.91 -17.21 -0.72
C GLU A 45 -14.88 -16.46 -1.65
N GLU A 46 -16.16 -16.47 -1.34
CA GLU A 46 -17.17 -15.74 -2.10
C GLU A 46 -16.93 -14.22 -2.06
N ALA A 47 -16.59 -13.68 -0.88
CA ALA A 47 -16.26 -12.26 -0.73
C ALA A 47 -15.02 -11.87 -1.54
N THR A 48 -14.00 -12.72 -1.52
CA THR A 48 -12.76 -12.51 -2.30
C THR A 48 -13.04 -12.59 -3.80
N ARG A 49 -13.83 -13.56 -4.25
CA ARG A 49 -14.22 -13.66 -5.66
C ARG A 49 -14.95 -12.42 -6.15
N ARG A 50 -15.94 -11.93 -5.39
CA ARG A 50 -16.68 -10.70 -5.73
C ARG A 50 -15.77 -9.48 -5.77
N LEU A 51 -14.83 -9.37 -4.83
CA LEU A 51 -13.84 -8.30 -4.82
C LEU A 51 -13.00 -8.33 -6.12
N LEU A 52 -12.49 -9.50 -6.51
CA LEU A 52 -11.68 -9.65 -7.71
C LEU A 52 -12.47 -9.39 -8.99
N GLU A 53 -13.73 -9.82 -9.07
CA GLU A 53 -14.61 -9.53 -10.21
C GLU A 53 -14.84 -8.03 -10.38
N GLN A 54 -15.17 -7.33 -9.29
CA GLN A 54 -15.37 -5.87 -9.31
C GLN A 54 -14.08 -5.12 -9.61
N PHE A 55 -12.95 -5.58 -9.07
CA PHE A 55 -11.64 -5.01 -9.34
C PHE A 55 -11.24 -5.12 -10.82
N ARG A 56 -11.48 -6.28 -11.46
CA ARG A 56 -11.21 -6.48 -12.89
C ARG A 56 -12.10 -5.63 -13.80
N ALA A 57 -13.28 -5.26 -13.33
CA ALA A 57 -14.19 -4.37 -14.03
C ALA A 57 -13.85 -2.88 -13.85
N ALA A 58 -12.93 -2.55 -12.95
CA ALA A 58 -12.51 -1.18 -12.69
C ALA A 58 -11.81 -0.57 -13.92
N GLN A 59 -12.15 0.67 -14.25
CA GLN A 59 -11.53 1.41 -15.35
C GLN A 59 -10.34 2.27 -14.86
N LEU A 60 -10.35 2.60 -13.58
CA LEU A 60 -9.31 3.38 -12.94
C LEU A 60 -8.27 2.45 -12.28
N SER A 61 -6.99 2.68 -12.54
CA SER A 61 -5.93 1.97 -11.84
C SER A 61 -5.68 2.54 -10.45
N LEU A 62 -5.05 1.75 -9.59
CA LEU A 62 -4.63 2.17 -8.25
C LEU A 62 -3.72 3.39 -8.31
N SER A 63 -2.75 3.44 -9.23
CA SER A 63 -1.85 4.58 -9.41
C SER A 63 -2.58 5.86 -9.85
N GLN A 64 -3.61 5.74 -10.67
CA GLN A 64 -4.46 6.88 -11.05
C GLN A 64 -5.27 7.40 -9.86
N ALA A 65 -5.82 6.51 -9.04
CA ALA A 65 -6.53 6.89 -7.81
C ALA A 65 -5.61 7.63 -6.81
N MET A 66 -4.38 7.16 -6.62
CA MET A 66 -3.37 7.88 -5.81
C MET A 66 -3.11 9.28 -6.36
N THR A 67 -2.92 9.40 -7.67
CA THR A 67 -2.67 10.69 -8.32
C THR A 67 -3.86 11.66 -8.14
N ILE A 68 -5.09 11.17 -8.18
CA ILE A 68 -6.28 12.00 -7.93
C ILE A 68 -6.27 12.50 -6.49
N ALA A 69 -6.07 11.62 -5.50
CA ALA A 69 -6.06 12.00 -4.08
C ALA A 69 -4.94 13.02 -3.76
N GLU A 70 -3.75 12.82 -4.29
CA GLU A 70 -2.62 13.74 -4.08
C GLU A 70 -2.81 15.10 -4.75
N ARG A 71 -3.57 15.16 -5.85
CA ARG A 71 -3.96 16.43 -6.49
C ARG A 71 -4.98 17.22 -5.69
N LEU A 72 -5.90 16.55 -4.99
CA LEU A 72 -6.84 17.21 -4.08
C LEU A 72 -6.08 17.93 -2.96
N ASN A 73 -5.09 17.27 -2.40
CA ASN A 73 -4.27 17.78 -1.30
C ASN A 73 -2.82 17.96 -1.75
N ARG A 74 -2.56 18.98 -2.58
CA ARG A 74 -1.25 19.21 -3.20
C ARG A 74 -0.09 19.16 -2.19
N GLY A 75 0.88 18.30 -2.48
CA GLY A 75 2.05 18.07 -1.65
C GLY A 75 1.80 17.09 -0.50
N SER A 76 0.66 16.39 -0.49
CA SER A 76 0.46 15.21 0.34
C SER A 76 1.13 13.99 -0.30
N ARG A 77 1.37 12.97 0.53
CA ARG A 77 1.90 11.66 0.12
C ARG A 77 0.88 10.59 0.45
N THR A 78 0.66 9.66 -0.46
CA THR A 78 -0.21 8.50 -0.19
C THR A 78 0.48 7.56 0.80
N VAL A 79 -0.22 7.21 1.87
CA VAL A 79 0.24 6.30 2.92
C VAL A 79 -0.50 4.97 2.93
N ARG A 80 -1.71 4.95 2.39
CA ARG A 80 -2.53 3.75 2.26
C ARG A 80 -3.52 3.91 1.11
N ILE A 81 -3.71 2.83 0.36
CA ILE A 81 -4.74 2.73 -0.66
C ILE A 81 -5.25 1.30 -0.74
N GLY A 82 -6.54 1.13 -0.98
CA GLY A 82 -7.13 -0.18 -1.20
C GLY A 82 -8.40 -0.09 -2.00
N PHE A 83 -8.65 -1.12 -2.80
CA PHE A 83 -9.92 -1.28 -3.50
C PHE A 83 -11.01 -1.70 -2.51
N ASP A 84 -12.15 -1.05 -2.55
CA ASP A 84 -13.28 -1.24 -1.62
C ASP A 84 -14.58 -1.39 -2.42
N ILE A 85 -15.36 -2.41 -2.08
CA ILE A 85 -16.66 -2.72 -2.70
C ILE A 85 -17.82 -2.58 -1.73
N SER A 86 -17.60 -2.04 -0.52
CA SER A 86 -18.60 -2.02 0.55
C SER A 86 -19.88 -1.27 0.19
N ASN A 87 -19.79 -0.19 -0.58
CA ASN A 87 -20.94 0.61 -1.02
C ASN A 87 -21.02 0.68 -2.54
N SER A 88 -19.89 0.89 -3.19
CA SER A 88 -19.70 0.88 -4.64
C SER A 88 -18.23 0.58 -4.92
N PRO A 89 -17.87 0.00 -6.10
CA PRO A 89 -16.49 -0.23 -6.44
C PRO A 89 -15.69 1.08 -6.49
N GLY A 90 -14.59 1.14 -5.75
CA GLY A 90 -13.75 2.33 -5.69
C GLY A 90 -12.49 2.13 -4.88
N TYR A 91 -11.69 3.18 -4.79
CA TYR A 91 -10.47 3.21 -4.01
C TYR A 91 -10.62 4.11 -2.80
N ARG A 92 -10.34 3.56 -1.63
CA ARG A 92 -10.16 4.32 -0.40
C ARG A 92 -8.70 4.72 -0.29
N VAL A 93 -8.42 6.01 -0.37
CA VAL A 93 -7.06 6.54 -0.39
C VAL A 93 -6.85 7.40 0.84
N ARG A 94 -5.77 7.12 1.56
CA ARG A 94 -5.32 7.93 2.68
C ARG A 94 -4.02 8.64 2.31
N THR A 95 -4.03 9.96 2.41
CA THR A 95 -2.85 10.80 2.16
C THR A 95 -2.46 11.56 3.42
N VAL A 96 -1.20 11.95 3.54
CA VAL A 96 -0.66 12.70 4.68
C VAL A 96 0.12 13.93 4.23
N LYS A 97 -0.06 15.06 4.94
CA LYS A 97 0.72 16.29 4.80
C LYS A 97 0.68 17.06 6.11
N ASN A 98 1.81 17.59 6.55
CA ASN A 98 1.90 18.45 7.74
C ASN A 98 1.22 17.89 9.00
N SER A 99 1.29 16.57 9.21
CA SER A 99 0.64 15.88 10.33
C SER A 99 -0.90 15.88 10.30
N GLU A 100 -1.49 16.14 9.15
CA GLU A 100 -2.89 15.92 8.85
C GLU A 100 -3.05 14.79 7.87
N ILE A 101 -4.13 14.06 8.00
CA ILE A 101 -4.47 12.89 7.19
C ILE A 101 -5.80 13.15 6.53
N TRP A 102 -5.83 12.93 5.22
CA TRP A 102 -7.04 12.99 4.41
C TRP A 102 -7.40 11.61 3.93
N GLU A 103 -8.65 11.23 4.08
CA GLU A 103 -9.19 10.00 3.51
C GLU A 103 -10.26 10.34 2.48
N ASN A 104 -10.04 9.87 1.26
CA ASN A 104 -10.92 10.08 0.12
C ASN A 104 -11.40 8.73 -0.44
N PHE A 105 -12.63 8.69 -0.92
CA PHE A 105 -13.15 7.58 -1.71
C PHE A 105 -13.27 8.00 -3.17
N ILE A 106 -12.61 7.26 -4.06
CA ILE A 106 -12.53 7.54 -5.49
C ILE A 106 -13.24 6.42 -6.25
N ASP A 107 -14.25 6.76 -7.02
CA ASP A 107 -15.02 5.82 -7.82
C ASP A 107 -14.14 5.15 -8.87
N ALA A 108 -14.16 3.82 -8.94
CA ALA A 108 -13.29 3.04 -9.82
C ALA A 108 -13.67 3.12 -11.32
N SER A 109 -14.86 3.58 -11.65
CA SER A 109 -15.32 3.70 -13.02
C SER A 109 -15.09 5.10 -13.59
N THR A 110 -15.31 6.14 -12.77
CA THR A 110 -15.32 7.52 -13.22
C THR A 110 -14.15 8.36 -12.75
N GLY A 111 -13.44 7.89 -11.71
CA GLY A 111 -12.40 8.67 -11.03
C GLY A 111 -12.94 9.84 -10.19
N SER A 112 -14.26 9.96 -10.06
CA SER A 112 -14.86 11.01 -9.24
C SER A 112 -14.71 10.72 -7.75
N VAL A 113 -14.47 11.78 -6.97
CA VAL A 113 -14.43 11.69 -5.51
C VAL A 113 -15.87 11.60 -5.00
N LYS A 114 -16.15 10.57 -4.21
CA LYS A 114 -17.48 10.33 -3.63
C LYS A 114 -17.45 10.54 -2.12
N GLY A 115 -18.54 11.12 -1.63
CA GLY A 115 -18.70 11.38 -0.20
C GLY A 115 -17.94 12.62 0.27
N VAL A 116 -17.80 12.72 1.58
CA VAL A 116 -17.08 13.82 2.24
C VAL A 116 -15.68 13.34 2.56
N GLU A 117 -14.70 14.16 2.24
CA GLU A 117 -13.32 13.95 2.67
C GLU A 117 -13.26 13.93 4.20
N VAL A 118 -12.64 12.91 4.76
CA VAL A 118 -12.41 12.84 6.21
C VAL A 118 -11.00 13.36 6.48
N VAL A 119 -10.91 14.39 7.30
CA VAL A 119 -9.64 14.97 7.74
C VAL A 119 -9.46 14.69 9.22
N SER A 120 -8.30 14.17 9.61
CA SER A 120 -7.97 13.89 11.00
C SER A 120 -6.51 14.22 11.29
N PRO A 121 -6.19 14.68 12.52
CA PRO A 121 -4.81 14.84 12.96
C PRO A 121 -4.08 13.50 13.02
N LEU A 122 -2.78 13.50 12.75
CA LEU A 122 -1.94 12.30 12.84
C LEU A 122 -1.98 11.66 14.23
N GLN A 123 -2.12 12.44 15.27
CA GLN A 123 -2.19 11.97 16.65
C GLN A 123 -3.43 11.13 16.98
N ASP A 124 -4.47 11.24 16.18
CA ASP A 124 -5.71 10.47 16.36
C ASP A 124 -5.63 9.06 15.74
N LEU A 125 -4.52 8.75 15.04
CA LEU A 125 -4.28 7.40 14.54
C LEU A 125 -3.83 6.45 15.63
N GLU A 126 -4.18 5.18 15.44
CA GLU A 126 -3.65 4.08 16.25
C GLU A 126 -2.13 3.94 16.07
N GLY A 127 -1.42 3.46 17.11
CA GLY A 127 0.01 3.53 17.25
C GLY A 127 0.84 3.07 16.05
N GLU A 128 0.47 1.97 15.39
CA GLU A 128 1.22 1.44 14.23
C GLU A 128 1.13 2.38 13.02
N ASP A 129 -0.04 2.87 12.69
CA ASP A 129 -0.24 3.80 11.58
C ASP A 129 0.55 5.11 11.81
N GLN A 130 0.55 5.60 13.04
CA GLN A 130 1.32 6.79 13.41
C GLN A 130 2.83 6.57 13.22
N VAL A 131 3.36 5.45 13.71
CA VAL A 131 4.77 5.09 13.59
C VAL A 131 5.18 4.94 12.12
N ASN A 132 4.37 4.27 11.30
CA ASN A 132 4.59 4.11 9.88
C ASN A 132 4.68 5.44 9.14
N ILE A 133 3.77 6.37 9.44
CA ILE A 133 3.75 7.70 8.80
C ILE A 133 4.96 8.54 9.23
N VAL A 134 5.38 8.43 10.48
CA VAL A 134 6.60 9.11 10.95
C VAL A 134 7.84 8.56 10.23
N ALA A 135 7.93 7.24 10.06
CA ALA A 135 9.03 6.59 9.34
C ALA A 135 9.09 7.03 7.87
N LEU A 136 7.95 7.28 7.23
CA LEU A 136 7.88 7.75 5.85
C LEU A 136 8.64 9.07 5.63
N LYS A 137 8.76 9.94 6.65
CA LYS A 137 9.52 11.21 6.56
C LYS A 137 11.01 11.00 6.27
N SER A 138 11.56 9.82 6.63
CA SER A 138 12.96 9.44 6.39
C SER A 138 13.20 8.78 5.03
N VAL A 139 12.14 8.58 4.24
CA VAL A 139 12.17 7.86 2.97
C VAL A 139 11.81 8.80 1.83
N ARG A 140 12.57 8.77 0.74
CA ARG A 140 12.30 9.57 -0.46
C ARG A 140 11.31 8.91 -1.41
N GLN A 141 11.28 7.58 -1.42
CA GLN A 141 10.39 6.83 -2.30
C GLN A 141 8.95 7.01 -1.89
N GLU A 142 8.08 7.01 -2.89
CA GLU A 142 6.64 7.10 -2.73
C GLU A 142 6.01 5.71 -2.81
N LEU A 143 4.80 5.55 -2.25
CA LEU A 143 4.05 4.30 -2.39
C LEU A 143 3.77 3.97 -3.86
N SER A 144 3.60 4.98 -4.72
CA SER A 144 3.44 4.82 -6.16
C SER A 144 4.65 4.18 -6.84
N ASP A 145 5.88 4.45 -6.35
CA ASP A 145 7.08 3.78 -6.85
C ASP A 145 7.09 2.30 -6.47
N ALA A 146 6.72 1.99 -5.22
CA ALA A 146 6.60 0.62 -4.74
C ALA A 146 5.55 -0.18 -5.54
N VAL A 147 4.39 0.42 -5.80
CA VAL A 147 3.34 -0.18 -6.64
C VAL A 147 3.86 -0.54 -8.01
N ARG A 148 4.52 0.39 -8.70
CA ARG A 148 5.09 0.16 -10.04
C ARG A 148 6.13 -0.96 -10.04
N VAL A 149 6.97 -1.03 -9.01
CA VAL A 149 7.97 -2.10 -8.87
C VAL A 149 7.29 -3.45 -8.65
N ALA A 150 6.29 -3.51 -7.76
CA ALA A 150 5.55 -4.71 -7.45
C ALA A 150 4.79 -5.26 -8.67
N GLU A 151 4.08 -4.40 -9.41
CA GLU A 151 3.38 -4.78 -10.64
C GLU A 151 4.34 -5.34 -11.70
N LYS A 152 5.49 -4.67 -11.90
CA LYS A 152 6.51 -5.15 -12.84
C LYS A 152 7.11 -6.50 -12.43
N ALA A 153 7.40 -6.68 -11.13
CA ALA A 153 8.03 -7.90 -10.62
C ALA A 153 7.10 -9.12 -10.67
N THR A 154 5.79 -8.91 -10.56
CA THR A 154 4.79 -10.00 -10.51
C THR A 154 4.01 -10.18 -11.80
N SER A 155 4.13 -9.26 -12.76
CA SER A 155 3.28 -9.16 -13.97
C SER A 155 1.78 -9.15 -13.60
N GLY A 156 1.43 -8.55 -12.46
CA GLY A 156 0.06 -8.44 -11.95
C GLY A 156 -0.39 -6.99 -11.82
N THR A 157 -1.58 -6.79 -11.25
CA THR A 157 -2.18 -5.47 -11.04
C THR A 157 -2.38 -5.21 -9.55
N ALA A 158 -1.98 -4.05 -9.07
CA ALA A 158 -2.07 -3.70 -7.66
C ALA A 158 -3.52 -3.45 -7.22
N LEU A 159 -3.97 -4.22 -6.23
CA LEU A 159 -5.27 -4.12 -5.57
C LEU A 159 -5.24 -3.11 -4.41
N GLY A 160 -4.11 -2.99 -3.75
CA GLY A 160 -3.91 -2.10 -2.61
C GLY A 160 -2.45 -2.00 -2.21
N GLY A 161 -2.16 -1.05 -1.33
CA GLY A 161 -0.83 -0.89 -0.76
C GLY A 161 -0.82 0.03 0.44
N GLY A 162 0.25 -0.03 1.19
CA GLY A 162 0.41 0.75 2.40
C GLY A 162 1.82 0.70 2.96
N LEU A 163 1.96 1.22 4.16
CA LEU A 163 3.21 1.25 4.92
C LEU A 163 3.14 0.21 6.02
N MET A 164 4.25 -0.44 6.27
CA MET A 164 4.42 -1.37 7.38
C MET A 164 5.78 -1.16 8.03
N GLN A 165 5.79 -1.25 9.36
CA GLN A 165 7.03 -1.35 10.12
C GLN A 165 7.00 -2.65 10.92
N GLN A 166 7.98 -3.50 10.65
CA GLN A 166 8.16 -4.76 11.37
C GLN A 166 9.61 -4.89 11.78
N ASP A 167 9.86 -5.26 13.06
CA ASP A 167 11.20 -5.45 13.61
C ASP A 167 12.16 -4.26 13.39
N GLY A 168 11.62 -3.04 13.41
CA GLY A 168 12.37 -1.81 13.15
C GLY A 168 12.69 -1.55 11.66
N HIS A 169 12.21 -2.40 10.76
CA HIS A 169 12.32 -2.25 9.33
C HIS A 169 11.05 -1.62 8.75
N PHE A 170 11.22 -0.53 8.00
CA PHE A 170 10.13 0.10 7.27
C PHE A 170 10.04 -0.48 5.87
N SER A 171 8.83 -0.86 5.47
CA SER A 171 8.55 -1.43 4.16
C SER A 171 7.28 -0.82 3.55
N PHE A 172 7.25 -0.76 2.23
CA PHE A 172 6.01 -0.66 1.49
C PHE A 172 5.47 -2.08 1.27
N VAL A 173 4.19 -2.26 1.52
CA VAL A 173 3.48 -3.50 1.26
C VAL A 173 2.50 -3.25 0.13
N VAL A 174 2.53 -4.08 -0.91
CA VAL A 174 1.63 -4.00 -2.07
C VAL A 174 0.97 -5.34 -2.29
N VAL A 175 -0.36 -5.33 -2.35
CA VAL A 175 -1.16 -6.51 -2.68
C VAL A 175 -1.44 -6.51 -4.17
N ILE A 176 -1.05 -7.57 -4.84
CA ILE A 176 -1.13 -7.74 -6.30
C ILE A 176 -2.12 -8.86 -6.65
N VAL A 177 -2.96 -8.60 -7.62
CA VAL A 177 -3.77 -9.62 -8.31
C VAL A 177 -2.96 -10.15 -9.49
N SER A 178 -2.70 -11.45 -9.51
CA SER A 178 -2.01 -12.14 -10.60
C SER A 178 -2.79 -13.40 -10.98
N GLY A 179 -3.51 -13.35 -12.10
CA GLY A 179 -4.53 -14.37 -12.40
C GLY A 179 -5.61 -14.37 -11.31
N ASP A 180 -5.92 -15.54 -10.76
CA ASP A 180 -6.91 -15.70 -9.68
C ASP A 180 -6.28 -15.72 -8.27
N SER A 181 -5.01 -15.35 -8.17
CA SER A 181 -4.28 -15.35 -6.91
C SER A 181 -3.91 -13.94 -6.46
N LEU A 182 -3.87 -13.76 -5.13
CA LEU A 182 -3.32 -12.59 -4.48
C LEU A 182 -1.87 -12.86 -4.08
N LYS A 183 -1.01 -11.87 -4.32
CA LYS A 183 0.39 -11.89 -3.90
C LYS A 183 0.67 -10.65 -3.09
N GLU A 184 1.40 -10.80 -2.00
CA GLU A 184 1.93 -9.68 -1.23
C GLU A 184 3.38 -9.44 -1.62
N VAL A 185 3.72 -8.20 -1.90
CA VAL A 185 5.08 -7.77 -2.23
C VAL A 185 5.52 -6.75 -1.20
N MET A 186 6.59 -7.07 -0.47
CA MET A 186 7.21 -6.17 0.49
C MET A 186 8.46 -5.55 -0.14
N LEU A 187 8.59 -4.23 -0.03
CA LEU A 187 9.67 -3.45 -0.61
C LEU A 187 10.29 -2.56 0.46
N GLU A 188 11.52 -2.87 0.85
CA GLU A 188 12.29 -2.00 1.73
C GLU A 188 12.91 -0.86 0.92
N PRO A 189 12.54 0.41 1.19
CA PRO A 189 13.16 1.53 0.52
C PRO A 189 14.61 1.71 1.00
N PRO A 190 15.53 2.15 0.12
CA PRO A 190 16.86 2.49 0.56
C PRO A 190 16.78 3.62 1.58
N ARG A 191 17.43 3.42 2.72
CA ARG A 191 17.54 4.45 3.77
C ARG A 191 18.36 5.60 3.21
N ILE A 192 17.98 6.82 3.52
CA ILE A 192 18.80 7.99 3.25
C ILE A 192 20.05 7.85 4.14
N GLY A 193 21.08 7.20 3.62
CA GLY A 193 22.36 7.09 4.31
C GLY A 193 22.89 8.49 4.60
N ARG A 194 23.40 8.70 5.79
CA ARG A 194 24.31 9.83 6.08
C ARG A 194 25.57 9.63 5.22
N GLN A 195 25.48 9.86 3.92
CA GLN A 195 26.64 9.90 3.08
C GLN A 195 27.32 11.26 3.26
N GLY A 196 28.51 11.22 3.81
CA GLY A 196 29.55 12.20 3.53
C GLY A 196 29.74 13.36 4.49
N LEU A 197 30.08 13.06 5.74
CA LEU A 197 30.87 14.00 6.58
C LEU A 197 32.27 13.42 6.90
N ALA A 198 32.83 12.68 5.96
CA ALA A 198 34.17 12.14 6.10
C ALA A 198 34.97 12.33 4.81
N ALA A 199 35.26 13.55 4.40
CA ALA A 199 36.39 13.85 3.50
C ALA A 199 36.62 15.38 3.39
N HIS A 200 37.02 16.06 4.46
CA HIS A 200 37.86 17.26 4.38
C HIS A 200 38.59 17.47 5.70
N ARG A 201 39.49 16.54 6.02
CA ARG A 201 40.64 16.80 6.88
C ARG A 201 41.86 16.17 6.22
N SER A 202 42.51 16.91 5.38
CA SER A 202 43.94 16.80 5.09
C SER A 202 44.33 17.95 4.16
N ARG A 203 44.83 19.01 4.65
CA ARG A 203 46.14 19.64 4.49
C ARG A 203 46.12 21.06 5.02
#